data_c6840a13518a61e6938da6c211b23569
#
_entry.id   c6840a13518a61e6938da6c211b23569
#
_cell.length_a   1.000
_cell.length_b   1.000
_cell.length_c   1.000
_cell.angle_alpha   90.00
_cell.angle_beta   90.00
_cell.angle_gamma   90.00
#
_symmetry.space_group_name_H-M   'P 1'
#
loop_
_entity.id
_entity.type
_entity.pdbx_description
1 polymer ?
#
loop_
_entity_poly.entity_id
_entity_poly.type
_entity_poly.pdbx_seq_one_letter_code
_entity_poly.pdbx_strand_id
1 'polypeptide(L)'
;MKEKSYEQVLDEIIEEDKVNNPNHYQGAFGLEAIDVVRNFAGKLTAVQGFYWGNAIKYLLRFQGKNGLEDLKKARKNLDWLIEGMEEVNE
;
A
#
# COMPACT_ATOMS: atom_id res chain seq x y z
N MET A 1 22.32 26.52 21.70
CA MET A 1 21.54 25.45 21.04
C MET A 1 22.35 24.81 19.94
N LYS A 2 22.41 23.49 19.91
CA LYS A 2 23.10 22.82 18.83
C LYS A 2 22.21 22.83 17.59
N GLU A 3 22.78 23.07 16.43
CA GLU A 3 22.07 22.93 15.17
C GLU A 3 21.70 21.46 14.96
N LYS A 4 20.55 21.23 14.36
CA LYS A 4 20.12 19.88 14.00
C LYS A 4 20.98 19.35 12.88
N SER A 5 21.32 18.08 12.94
CA SER A 5 22.02 17.41 11.84
C SER A 5 21.08 17.28 10.62
N TYR A 6 21.68 17.07 9.45
CA TYR A 6 20.92 16.82 8.23
C TYR A 6 19.94 15.63 8.39
N GLU A 7 20.39 14.57 9.06
CA GLU A 7 19.55 13.40 9.34
C GLU A 7 18.35 13.75 10.22
N GLN A 8 18.56 14.58 11.26
CA GLN A 8 17.46 15.01 12.13
C GLN A 8 16.44 15.83 11.37
N VAL A 9 16.89 16.71 10.47
CA VAL A 9 15.98 17.51 9.64
C VAL A 9 15.17 16.62 8.69
N LEU A 10 15.83 15.62 8.07
CA LEU A 10 15.14 14.67 7.21
C LEU A 10 14.09 13.87 7.98
N ASP A 11 14.43 13.42 9.18
CA ASP A 11 13.48 12.67 10.02
C ASP A 11 12.26 13.50 10.37
N GLU A 12 12.44 14.79 10.66
CA GLU A 12 11.32 15.70 10.94
C GLU A 12 10.43 15.89 9.71
N ILE A 13 11.02 16.04 8.53
CA ILE A 13 10.27 16.18 7.28
C ILE A 13 9.46 14.90 7.01
N ILE A 14 10.08 13.75 7.18
CA ILE A 14 9.42 12.44 7.02
C ILE A 14 8.27 12.31 8.01
N GLU A 15 8.48 12.70 9.26
CA GLU A 15 7.46 12.64 10.31
C GLU A 15 6.25 13.52 9.97
N GLU A 16 6.48 14.73 9.46
CA GLU A 16 5.41 15.64 9.04
C GLU A 16 4.59 15.07 7.89
N ASP A 17 5.20 14.29 7.01
CA ASP A 17 4.55 13.72 5.84
C ASP A 17 3.88 12.37 6.07
N LYS A 18 3.90 11.85 7.28
CA LYS A 18 3.35 10.52 7.61
C LYS A 18 1.90 10.32 7.20
N VAL A 19 1.09 11.36 7.29
CA VAL A 19 -0.34 11.27 6.95
C VAL A 19 -0.54 11.29 5.44
N ASN A 20 0.15 12.19 4.76
CA ASN A 20 -0.03 12.39 3.32
C ASN A 20 0.80 11.43 2.48
N ASN A 21 2.03 11.14 2.91
CA ASN A 21 2.98 10.28 2.18
C ASN A 21 3.66 9.30 3.13
N PRO A 22 2.93 8.31 3.66
CA PRO A 22 3.54 7.32 4.56
C PRO A 22 4.69 6.59 3.89
N ASN A 23 5.83 6.49 4.57
CA ASN A 23 7.05 5.86 4.03
C ASN A 23 6.84 4.44 3.52
N HIS A 24 6.03 3.65 4.21
CA HIS A 24 5.80 2.26 3.85
C HIS A 24 4.96 2.08 2.58
N TYR A 25 4.43 3.18 2.01
CA TYR A 25 3.71 3.19 0.74
C TYR A 25 4.54 3.80 -0.39
N GLN A 26 5.77 4.21 -0.13
CA GLN A 26 6.64 4.82 -1.12
C GLN A 26 7.70 3.84 -1.60
N GLY A 27 7.84 3.73 -2.92
CA GLY A 27 8.89 2.94 -3.53
C GLY A 27 10.23 3.67 -3.55
N ALA A 28 11.30 2.93 -3.74
CA ALA A 28 12.67 3.45 -3.71
C ALA A 28 12.95 4.52 -4.78
N PHE A 29 12.19 4.51 -5.87
CA PHE A 29 12.41 5.42 -7.00
C PHE A 29 11.27 6.40 -7.21
N GLY A 30 10.55 6.75 -6.13
CA GLY A 30 9.55 7.80 -6.17
C GLY A 30 8.14 7.38 -6.55
N LEU A 31 7.88 6.09 -6.73
CA LEU A 31 6.54 5.58 -7.03
C LEU A 31 5.79 5.26 -5.74
N GLU A 32 4.57 5.76 -5.61
CA GLU A 32 3.73 5.47 -4.45
C GLU A 32 2.76 4.33 -4.74
N ALA A 33 2.31 3.64 -3.69
CA ALA A 33 1.34 2.55 -3.82
C ALA A 33 0.05 3.00 -4.52
N ILE A 34 -0.43 4.21 -4.24
CA ILE A 34 -1.63 4.75 -4.86
C ILE A 34 -1.47 4.92 -6.38
N ASP A 35 -0.27 5.20 -6.86
CA ASP A 35 0.00 5.31 -8.29
C ASP A 35 -0.19 3.98 -8.99
N VAL A 36 0.25 2.89 -8.35
CA VAL A 36 0.06 1.52 -8.87
C VAL A 36 -1.43 1.22 -8.95
N VAL A 37 -2.17 1.50 -7.88
CA VAL A 37 -3.61 1.26 -7.82
C VAL A 37 -4.33 2.02 -8.93
N ARG A 38 -4.04 3.31 -9.10
CA ARG A 38 -4.66 4.14 -10.14
C ARG A 38 -4.38 3.64 -11.55
N ASN A 39 -3.14 3.20 -11.79
CA ASN A 39 -2.72 2.79 -13.13
C ASN A 39 -3.30 1.45 -13.56
N PHE A 40 -3.57 0.53 -12.63
CA PHE A 40 -3.95 -0.84 -12.94
C PHE A 40 -5.36 -1.23 -12.49
N ALA A 41 -6.12 -0.32 -11.90
CA ALA A 41 -7.47 -0.63 -11.38
C ALA A 41 -8.44 -1.04 -12.49
N GLY A 42 -8.32 -0.47 -13.67
CA GLY A 42 -9.17 -0.84 -14.80
C GLY A 42 -10.66 -0.64 -14.55
N LYS A 43 -11.46 -1.68 -14.84
CA LYS A 43 -12.91 -1.64 -14.75
C LYS A 43 -13.47 -2.54 -13.63
N LEU A 44 -12.74 -2.66 -12.53
CA LEU A 44 -13.22 -3.44 -11.38
C LEU A 44 -14.47 -2.79 -10.78
N THR A 45 -15.37 -3.63 -10.24
CA THR A 45 -16.49 -3.13 -9.43
C THR A 45 -15.95 -2.49 -8.16
N ALA A 46 -16.78 -1.75 -7.44
CA ALA A 46 -16.36 -1.12 -6.18
C ALA A 46 -15.82 -2.15 -5.18
N VAL A 47 -16.51 -3.28 -5.03
CA VAL A 47 -16.11 -4.34 -4.09
C VAL A 47 -14.83 -5.03 -4.56
N GLN A 48 -14.74 -5.39 -5.85
CA GLN A 48 -13.52 -5.96 -6.42
C GLN A 48 -12.34 -5.02 -6.28
N GLY A 49 -12.55 -3.74 -6.53
CA GLY A 49 -11.52 -2.72 -6.38
C GLY A 49 -11.02 -2.60 -4.95
N PHE A 50 -11.92 -2.72 -3.96
CA PHE A 50 -11.56 -2.69 -2.56
C PHE A 50 -10.62 -3.85 -2.20
N TYR A 51 -10.98 -5.08 -2.58
CA TYR A 51 -10.14 -6.25 -2.30
C TYR A 51 -8.81 -6.19 -3.06
N TRP A 52 -8.86 -5.86 -4.33
CA TRP A 52 -7.66 -5.76 -5.17
C TRP A 52 -6.72 -4.69 -4.64
N GLY A 53 -7.24 -3.50 -4.34
CA GLY A 53 -6.43 -2.39 -3.83
C GLY A 53 -5.79 -2.73 -2.49
N ASN A 54 -6.52 -3.40 -1.58
CA ASN A 54 -5.96 -3.85 -0.32
C ASN A 54 -4.85 -4.87 -0.52
N ALA A 55 -5.05 -5.85 -1.41
CA ALA A 55 -4.03 -6.86 -1.69
C ALA A 55 -2.74 -6.19 -2.20
N ILE A 56 -2.85 -5.29 -3.17
CA ILE A 56 -1.71 -4.55 -3.71
C ILE A 56 -1.02 -3.74 -2.61
N LYS A 57 -1.78 -3.01 -1.82
CA LYS A 57 -1.24 -2.20 -0.71
C LYS A 57 -0.40 -3.05 0.24
N TYR A 58 -0.92 -4.18 0.69
CA TYR A 58 -0.20 -5.05 1.62
C TYR A 58 1.05 -5.67 0.98
N LEU A 59 0.96 -6.07 -0.28
CA LEU A 59 2.11 -6.64 -1.00
C LEU A 59 3.23 -5.62 -1.18
N LEU A 60 2.89 -4.35 -1.41
CA LEU A 60 3.90 -3.31 -1.61
C LEU A 60 4.55 -2.87 -0.31
N ARG A 61 3.84 -2.94 0.82
CA ARG A 61 4.35 -2.39 2.09
C ARG A 61 4.91 -3.41 3.07
N PHE A 62 4.74 -4.71 2.85
CA PHE A 62 5.00 -5.73 3.88
C PHE A 62 6.41 -5.66 4.46
N GLN A 63 7.41 -5.34 3.63
CA GLN A 63 8.81 -5.26 4.07
C GLN A 63 9.04 -4.11 5.06
N GLY A 64 8.35 -3.01 4.89
CA GLY A 64 8.52 -1.81 5.70
C GLY A 64 7.54 -1.68 6.85
N LYS A 65 6.63 -2.64 7.04
CA LYS A 65 5.63 -2.54 8.09
C LYS A 65 5.45 -3.86 8.85
N ASN A 66 4.46 -4.68 8.50
CA ASN A 66 4.05 -5.81 9.34
C ASN A 66 4.54 -7.17 8.84
N GLY A 67 5.35 -7.21 7.79
CA GLY A 67 5.96 -8.45 7.30
C GLY A 67 4.95 -9.53 6.98
N LEU A 68 5.08 -10.69 7.62
CA LEU A 68 4.23 -11.85 7.38
C LEU A 68 2.74 -11.55 7.58
N GLU A 69 2.40 -10.71 8.56
CA GLU A 69 1.01 -10.31 8.79
C GLU A 69 0.40 -9.64 7.55
N ASP A 70 1.16 -8.72 6.93
CA ASP A 70 0.70 -8.04 5.71
C ASP A 70 0.54 -9.03 4.55
N LEU A 71 1.44 -10.00 4.42
CA LEU A 71 1.31 -11.03 3.38
C LEU A 71 0.05 -11.88 3.58
N LYS A 72 -0.29 -12.21 4.82
CA LYS A 72 -1.52 -12.93 5.13
C LYS A 72 -2.77 -12.10 4.83
N LYS A 73 -2.71 -10.80 5.11
CA LYS A 73 -3.79 -9.86 4.77
C LYS A 73 -3.98 -9.75 3.26
N ALA A 74 -2.87 -9.68 2.52
CA ALA A 74 -2.92 -9.68 1.05
C ALA A 74 -3.59 -10.95 0.53
N ARG A 75 -3.20 -12.10 1.06
CA ARG A 75 -3.78 -13.40 0.68
C ARG A 75 -5.29 -13.44 0.95
N LYS A 76 -5.72 -12.94 2.10
CA LYS A 76 -7.15 -12.93 2.46
C LYS A 76 -7.96 -12.07 1.51
N ASN A 77 -7.47 -10.89 1.19
CA ASN A 77 -8.13 -10.00 0.23
C ASN A 77 -8.19 -10.61 -1.17
N LEU A 78 -7.13 -11.30 -1.58
CA LEU A 78 -7.09 -12.00 -2.87
C LEU A 78 -8.10 -13.14 -2.90
N ASP A 79 -8.22 -13.90 -1.82
CA ASP A 79 -9.22 -14.97 -1.70
C ASP A 79 -10.65 -14.40 -1.89
N TRP A 80 -10.98 -13.31 -1.22
CA TRP A 80 -12.28 -12.66 -1.38
C TRP A 80 -12.53 -12.19 -2.81
N LEU A 81 -11.50 -11.64 -3.44
CA LEU A 81 -11.59 -11.20 -4.84
C LEU A 81 -11.87 -12.38 -5.76
N ILE A 82 -11.15 -13.47 -5.58
CA ILE A 82 -11.33 -14.70 -6.39
C ILE A 82 -12.73 -15.25 -6.20
N GLU A 83 -13.19 -15.38 -4.95
CA GLU A 83 -14.54 -15.88 -4.63
C GLU A 83 -15.60 -15.01 -5.30
N GLY A 84 -15.48 -13.70 -5.24
CA GLY A 84 -16.41 -12.78 -5.87
C GLY A 84 -16.45 -12.93 -7.39
N MET A 85 -15.30 -13.13 -8.02
CA MET A 85 -15.22 -13.33 -9.46
C MET A 85 -15.78 -14.70 -9.88
N GLU A 86 -15.57 -15.72 -9.09
CA GLU A 86 -16.13 -17.06 -9.34
C GLU A 86 -17.65 -17.02 -9.28
N GLU A 87 -18.24 -16.32 -8.33
CA GLU A 87 -19.68 -16.15 -8.21
C GLU A 87 -20.29 -15.47 -9.44
N VAL A 88 -19.63 -14.44 -9.95
CA VAL A 88 -20.10 -13.68 -11.12
C VAL A 88 -20.02 -14.53 -12.40
N ASN A 89 -19.05 -15.42 -12.48
CA ASN A 89 -18.79 -16.23 -13.67
C ASN A 89 -19.59 -17.55 -13.72
N GLU A 90 -20.35 -17.83 -12.68
CA GLU A 90 -21.31 -18.96 -12.70
C GLU A 90 -22.55 -18.57 -13.52
#